data_c19ee5e13d06fb86446ad6f82c748a9a
#
_entry.id   c19ee5e13d06fb86446ad6f82c748a9a
#
_cell.length_a   1.000
_cell.length_b   1.000
_cell.length_c   1.000
_cell.angle_alpha   90.00
_cell.angle_beta   90.00
_cell.angle_gamma   90.00
#
_symmetry.space_group_name_H-M   'P 1'
#
loop_
_entity.id
_entity.type
_entity.pdbx_description
1 polymer ?
#
loop_
_entity_poly.entity_id
_entity_poly.type
_entity_poly.pdbx_seq_one_letter_code
_entity_poly.pdbx_strand_id
1 'polypeptide(L)'
;MPGRLKQVRQVFLDMDGTIYHGGTLFPTTIPFLDFLKERGIGYAFLSNNSSFSTAEYVEKLRGMGIESGPENFYTSTCYTIDYLKRKCPEIRKLHLFGMPCIRPEFEAAGFELTDTEPQAVVVAFHRDFHYRDLCRA
;
A
#
# COMPACT_ATOMS: atom_id res chain seq x y z
N MET A 1 -20.64 10.93 24.36
CA MET A 1 -20.84 9.99 23.24
C MET A 1 -20.08 8.65 23.45
N PRO A 2 -20.34 7.89 24.49
CA PRO A 2 -19.55 6.67 24.78
C PRO A 2 -20.01 5.41 24.05
N GLY A 3 -21.21 5.40 23.45
CA GLY A 3 -21.80 4.15 22.92
C GLY A 3 -21.32 3.69 21.55
N ARG A 4 -20.98 4.59 20.64
CA ARG A 4 -20.63 4.26 19.25
C ARG A 4 -19.24 3.60 19.11
N LEU A 5 -18.28 3.96 19.95
CA LEU A 5 -16.93 3.38 19.90
C LEU A 5 -16.86 1.93 20.43
N LYS A 6 -17.86 1.49 21.24
CA LYS A 6 -17.92 0.11 21.75
C LYS A 6 -18.18 -0.95 20.67
N GLN A 7 -18.60 -0.54 19.47
CA GLN A 7 -18.91 -1.42 18.34
C GLN A 7 -17.81 -1.46 17.29
N VAL A 8 -16.72 -0.70 17.46
CA VAL A 8 -15.59 -0.70 16.54
C VAL A 8 -14.92 -2.07 16.54
N ARG A 9 -14.77 -2.68 15.36
CA ARG A 9 -14.11 -3.96 15.16
C ARG A 9 -12.84 -3.86 14.35
N GLN A 10 -12.70 -2.78 13.58
CA GLN A 10 -11.57 -2.54 12.68
C GLN A 10 -11.21 -1.07 12.69
N VAL A 11 -9.91 -0.78 12.68
CA VAL A 11 -9.36 0.57 12.55
C VAL A 11 -8.45 0.62 11.33
N PHE A 12 -8.60 1.65 10.53
CA PHE A 12 -7.71 1.94 9.41
C PHE A 12 -6.82 3.11 9.80
N LEU A 13 -5.52 2.92 9.64
CA LEU A 13 -4.49 3.85 10.08
C LEU A 13 -3.69 4.33 8.88
N ASP A 14 -3.68 5.62 8.63
CA ASP A 14 -2.65 6.23 7.80
C ASP A 14 -1.29 6.10 8.49
N MET A 15 -0.20 6.14 7.73
CA MET A 15 1.12 5.85 8.29
C MET A 15 1.96 7.11 8.50
N ASP A 16 2.33 7.82 7.44
CA ASP A 16 3.22 8.98 7.56
C ASP A 16 2.48 10.18 8.13
N GLY A 17 2.98 10.70 9.24
CA GLY A 17 2.30 11.76 10.01
C GLY A 17 1.22 11.27 10.97
N THR A 18 0.90 9.96 10.98
CA THR A 18 -0.11 9.36 11.89
C THR A 18 0.50 8.39 12.88
N ILE A 19 1.29 7.43 12.44
CA ILE A 19 1.96 6.45 13.33
C ILE A 19 3.47 6.69 13.44
N TYR A 20 4.06 7.35 12.46
CA TYR A 20 5.45 7.78 12.47
C TYR A 20 5.61 9.10 11.69
N HIS A 21 6.74 9.75 11.88
CA HIS A 21 7.21 10.84 11.01
C HIS A 21 8.64 10.55 10.58
N GLY A 22 8.86 10.50 9.25
CA GLY A 22 10.14 10.08 8.69
C GLY A 22 10.50 8.64 9.10
N GLY A 23 11.52 8.49 9.94
CA GLY A 23 11.98 7.19 10.46
C GLY A 23 11.65 6.96 11.94
N THR A 24 10.84 7.80 12.58
CA THR A 24 10.62 7.79 14.03
C THR A 24 9.15 7.60 14.36
N LEU A 25 8.83 6.58 15.17
CA LEU A 25 7.48 6.39 15.69
C LEU A 25 7.08 7.52 16.64
N PHE A 26 5.78 7.87 16.61
CA PHE A 26 5.24 8.67 17.68
C PHE A 26 5.19 7.86 19.00
N PRO A 27 5.42 8.50 20.16
CA PRO A 27 5.46 7.77 21.44
C PRO A 27 4.16 7.02 21.77
N THR A 28 3.05 7.42 21.19
CA THR A 28 1.73 6.83 21.42
C THR A 28 1.43 5.66 20.48
N THR A 29 2.24 5.41 19.44
CA THR A 29 1.94 4.40 18.40
C THR A 29 1.90 3.00 18.98
N ILE A 30 2.98 2.54 19.63
CA ILE A 30 3.03 1.18 20.19
C ILE A 30 1.95 0.98 21.26
N PRO A 31 1.79 1.87 22.25
CA PRO A 31 0.70 1.72 23.24
C PRO A 31 -0.69 1.66 22.62
N PHE A 32 -0.91 2.40 21.53
CA PHE A 32 -2.20 2.36 20.82
C PHE A 32 -2.43 1.02 20.09
N LEU A 33 -1.43 0.50 19.38
CA LEU A 33 -1.53 -0.80 18.71
C LEU A 33 -1.73 -1.95 19.70
N ASP A 34 -1.05 -1.91 20.85
CA ASP A 34 -1.23 -2.88 21.93
C ASP A 34 -2.64 -2.79 22.51
N PHE A 35 -3.15 -1.59 22.76
CA PHE A 35 -4.54 -1.38 23.18
C PHE A 35 -5.56 -2.01 22.20
N LEU A 36 -5.34 -1.86 20.87
CA LEU A 36 -6.21 -2.48 19.87
C LEU A 36 -6.17 -4.01 19.96
N LYS A 37 -4.97 -4.59 20.08
CA LYS A 37 -4.77 -6.05 20.24
C LYS A 37 -5.47 -6.59 21.48
N GLU A 38 -5.27 -5.94 22.64
CA GLU A 38 -5.90 -6.32 23.91
C GLU A 38 -7.44 -6.30 23.83
N ARG A 39 -8.01 -5.42 23.02
CA ARG A 39 -9.46 -5.29 22.81
C ARG A 39 -10.01 -6.18 21.71
N GLY A 40 -9.17 -6.94 21.03
CA GLY A 40 -9.56 -7.74 19.87
C GLY A 40 -10.05 -6.89 18.69
N ILE A 41 -9.56 -5.65 18.57
CA ILE A 41 -9.89 -4.75 17.48
C ILE A 41 -8.81 -4.92 16.40
N GLY A 42 -9.23 -5.33 15.19
CA GLY A 42 -8.33 -5.41 14.05
C GLY A 42 -7.85 -4.03 13.60
N TYR A 43 -6.69 -4.00 12.96
CA TYR A 43 -6.22 -2.78 12.29
C TYR A 43 -5.56 -3.09 10.96
N ALA A 44 -5.58 -2.11 10.07
CA ALA A 44 -4.84 -2.15 8.82
C ALA A 44 -4.23 -0.76 8.54
N PHE A 45 -3.05 -0.78 7.96
CA PHE A 45 -2.35 0.41 7.52
C PHE A 45 -2.78 0.78 6.10
N LEU A 46 -3.14 2.04 5.90
CA LEU A 46 -3.45 2.59 4.59
C LEU A 46 -2.29 3.47 4.12
N SER A 47 -2.00 3.43 2.82
CA SER A 47 -1.05 4.36 2.21
C SER A 47 -1.47 4.71 0.79
N ASN A 48 -1.50 6.01 0.50
CA ASN A 48 -1.63 6.52 -0.85
C ASN A 48 -0.27 6.70 -1.55
N ASN A 49 0.82 6.50 -0.84
CA ASN A 49 2.16 6.64 -1.39
C ASN A 49 2.59 5.37 -2.12
N SER A 50 2.63 5.43 -3.44
CA SER A 50 3.03 4.33 -4.34
C SER A 50 4.55 4.25 -4.59
N SER A 51 5.38 4.94 -3.80
CA SER A 51 6.83 4.85 -3.90
C SER A 51 7.44 3.65 -3.19
N PHE A 52 6.64 2.91 -2.42
CA PHE A 52 7.01 1.71 -1.70
C PHE A 52 6.06 0.56 -2.04
N SER A 53 6.62 -0.65 -2.11
CA SER A 53 5.84 -1.89 -2.13
C SER A 53 5.30 -2.23 -0.74
N THR A 54 4.31 -3.13 -0.69
CA THR A 54 3.82 -3.69 0.58
C THR A 54 4.94 -4.35 1.37
N ALA A 55 5.84 -5.07 0.69
CA ALA A 55 6.99 -5.73 1.32
C ALA A 55 7.94 -4.72 1.99
N GLU A 56 8.24 -3.61 1.31
CA GLU A 56 9.07 -2.55 1.88
C GLU A 56 8.40 -1.87 3.08
N TYR A 57 7.07 -1.72 3.08
CA TYR A 57 6.35 -1.22 4.25
C TYR A 57 6.42 -2.19 5.44
N VAL A 58 6.29 -3.51 5.20
CA VAL A 58 6.47 -4.54 6.24
C VAL A 58 7.85 -4.42 6.87
N GLU A 59 8.91 -4.37 6.06
CA GLU A 59 10.27 -4.22 6.57
C GLU A 59 10.49 -2.89 7.31
N LYS A 60 9.96 -1.80 6.77
CA LYS A 60 10.04 -0.48 7.40
C LYS A 60 9.41 -0.48 8.80
N LEU A 61 8.19 -1.02 8.95
CA LEU A 61 7.51 -1.07 10.24
C LEU A 61 8.16 -2.06 11.19
N ARG A 62 8.67 -3.19 10.69
CA ARG A 62 9.47 -4.13 11.49
C ARG A 62 10.73 -3.46 12.05
N GLY A 63 11.44 -2.69 11.25
CA GLY A 63 12.60 -1.89 11.69
C GLY A 63 12.29 -0.86 12.76
N MET A 64 11.02 -0.45 12.87
CA MET A 64 10.51 0.45 13.91
C MET A 64 9.91 -0.29 15.12
N GLY A 65 9.96 -1.64 15.15
CA GLY A 65 9.41 -2.45 16.25
C GLY A 65 7.92 -2.76 16.14
N ILE A 66 7.30 -2.57 14.96
CA ILE A 66 5.92 -2.97 14.69
C ILE A 66 5.94 -4.27 13.89
N GLU A 67 5.52 -5.37 14.53
CA GLU A 67 5.29 -6.63 13.83
C GLU A 67 4.00 -6.57 13.01
N SER A 68 4.13 -6.73 11.70
CA SER A 68 3.03 -6.72 10.76
C SER A 68 3.37 -7.61 9.56
N GLY A 69 2.34 -8.20 8.95
CA GLY A 69 2.44 -8.93 7.70
C GLY A 69 1.81 -8.15 6.54
N PRO A 70 1.93 -8.65 5.30
CA PRO A 70 1.32 -8.01 4.12
C PRO A 70 -0.19 -7.81 4.25
N GLU A 71 -0.87 -8.68 4.98
CA GLU A 71 -2.33 -8.62 5.25
C GLU A 71 -2.75 -7.40 6.07
N ASN A 72 -1.79 -6.77 6.75
CA ASN A 72 -2.05 -5.55 7.52
C ASN A 72 -1.99 -4.26 6.67
N PHE A 73 -1.69 -4.37 5.38
CA PHE A 73 -1.52 -3.20 4.52
C PHE A 73 -2.55 -3.17 3.40
N TYR A 74 -3.05 -1.97 3.12
CA TYR A 74 -3.82 -1.68 1.94
C TYR A 74 -3.28 -0.40 1.30
N THR A 75 -2.45 -0.58 0.29
CA THR A 75 -1.76 0.50 -0.43
C THR A 75 -2.55 0.95 -1.66
N SER A 76 -2.18 2.08 -2.25
CA SER A 76 -2.71 2.49 -3.55
C SER A 76 -2.46 1.46 -4.65
N THR A 77 -1.34 0.71 -4.58
CA THR A 77 -1.04 -0.41 -5.48
C THR A 77 -2.05 -1.54 -5.30
N CYS A 78 -2.31 -1.97 -4.06
CA CYS A 78 -3.33 -2.97 -3.75
C CYS A 78 -4.71 -2.56 -4.29
N TYR A 79 -5.10 -1.29 -4.04
CA TYR A 79 -6.37 -0.77 -4.55
C TYR A 79 -6.46 -0.80 -6.08
N THR A 80 -5.38 -0.39 -6.77
CA THR A 80 -5.33 -0.38 -8.23
C THR A 80 -5.47 -1.78 -8.81
N ILE A 81 -4.78 -2.76 -8.23
CA ILE A 81 -4.87 -4.18 -8.60
C ILE A 81 -6.31 -4.68 -8.40
N ASP A 82 -6.90 -4.42 -7.24
CA ASP A 82 -8.28 -4.81 -6.93
C ASP A 82 -9.30 -4.16 -7.86
N TYR A 83 -9.10 -2.88 -8.17
CA TYR A 83 -9.95 -2.15 -9.10
C TYR A 83 -9.91 -2.77 -10.51
N LEU A 84 -8.70 -2.99 -11.04
CA LEU A 84 -8.53 -3.60 -12.36
C LEU A 84 -9.16 -4.98 -12.42
N LYS A 85 -8.93 -5.85 -11.45
CA LYS A 85 -9.52 -7.19 -11.40
C LYS A 85 -11.04 -7.18 -11.36
N ARG A 86 -11.64 -6.23 -10.63
CA ARG A 86 -13.10 -6.19 -10.43
C ARG A 86 -13.84 -5.41 -11.50
N LYS A 87 -13.25 -4.33 -12.01
CA LYS A 87 -13.92 -3.38 -12.91
C LYS A 87 -13.49 -3.49 -14.37
N CYS A 88 -12.30 -4.01 -14.59
CA CYS A 88 -11.71 -4.14 -15.93
C CYS A 88 -11.11 -5.54 -16.11
N PRO A 89 -11.91 -6.62 -15.92
CA PRO A 89 -11.39 -7.99 -15.93
C PRO A 89 -10.80 -8.44 -17.27
N GLU A 90 -11.08 -7.71 -18.34
CA GLU A 90 -10.53 -7.94 -19.69
C GLU A 90 -9.07 -7.46 -19.80
N ILE A 91 -8.63 -6.55 -18.94
CA ILE A 91 -7.26 -6.02 -18.96
C ILE A 91 -6.30 -7.05 -18.37
N ARG A 92 -5.26 -7.40 -19.13
CA ARG A 92 -4.19 -8.31 -18.73
C ARG A 92 -2.81 -7.71 -18.93
N LYS A 93 -2.65 -6.83 -19.92
CA LYS A 93 -1.39 -6.20 -20.27
C LYS A 93 -1.36 -4.76 -19.82
N LEU A 94 -0.37 -4.42 -18.99
CA LEU A 94 -0.22 -3.09 -18.42
C LEU A 94 1.14 -2.50 -18.80
N HIS A 95 1.15 -1.22 -19.14
CA HIS A 95 2.36 -0.42 -19.01
C HIS A 95 2.37 0.19 -17.60
N LEU A 96 3.40 -0.11 -16.81
CA LEU A 96 3.57 0.41 -15.46
C LEU A 96 4.64 1.49 -15.44
N PHE A 97 4.20 2.75 -15.33
CA PHE A 97 5.06 3.89 -15.05
C PHE A 97 5.07 4.14 -13.53
N GLY A 98 6.08 3.64 -12.84
CA GLY A 98 6.19 3.71 -11.38
C GLY A 98 7.51 3.13 -10.88
N MET A 99 7.69 3.14 -9.56
CA MET A 99 8.88 2.57 -8.93
C MET A 99 9.00 1.06 -9.23
N PRO A 100 10.23 0.56 -9.48
CA PRO A 100 10.43 -0.88 -9.75
C PRO A 100 9.92 -1.80 -8.65
N CYS A 101 9.93 -1.36 -7.40
CA CYS A 101 9.53 -2.16 -6.22
C CYS A 101 8.07 -2.60 -6.24
N ILE A 102 7.16 -1.89 -6.93
CA ILE A 102 5.74 -2.28 -7.00
C ILE A 102 5.43 -3.24 -8.15
N ARG A 103 6.37 -3.46 -9.10
CA ARG A 103 6.17 -4.38 -10.24
C ARG A 103 5.78 -5.80 -9.81
N PRO A 104 6.47 -6.43 -8.83
CA PRO A 104 6.14 -7.79 -8.41
C PRO A 104 4.71 -7.95 -7.90
N GLU A 105 4.08 -6.91 -7.35
CA GLU A 105 2.69 -6.96 -6.88
C GLU A 105 1.71 -7.12 -8.05
N PHE A 106 1.93 -6.40 -9.17
CA PHE A 106 1.12 -6.54 -10.39
C PHE A 106 1.34 -7.89 -11.06
N GLU A 107 2.60 -8.35 -11.15
CA GLU A 107 2.95 -9.65 -11.74
C GLU A 107 2.35 -10.80 -10.92
N ALA A 108 2.47 -10.78 -9.59
CA ALA A 108 1.84 -11.75 -8.70
C ALA A 108 0.31 -11.73 -8.79
N ALA A 109 -0.26 -10.57 -9.12
CA ALA A 109 -1.69 -10.44 -9.37
C ALA A 109 -2.15 -11.00 -10.73
N GLY A 110 -1.23 -11.41 -11.60
CA GLY A 110 -1.49 -12.01 -12.90
C GLY A 110 -1.52 -11.04 -14.07
N PHE A 111 -0.98 -9.81 -13.90
CA PHE A 111 -0.83 -8.87 -15.00
C PHE A 111 0.52 -9.08 -15.72
N GLU A 112 0.50 -9.00 -17.03
CA GLU A 112 1.68 -8.91 -17.88
C GLU A 112 2.12 -7.44 -17.96
N LEU A 113 3.36 -7.15 -17.51
CA LEU A 113 3.91 -5.80 -17.62
C LEU A 113 4.72 -5.68 -18.91
N THR A 114 4.28 -4.82 -19.81
CA THR A 114 4.84 -4.69 -21.16
C THR A 114 4.87 -3.23 -21.64
N ASP A 115 5.85 -2.91 -22.48
CA ASP A 115 5.91 -1.63 -23.20
C ASP A 115 5.30 -1.75 -24.62
N THR A 116 4.90 -2.96 -25.02
CA THR A 116 4.37 -3.24 -26.37
C THR A 116 2.87 -3.52 -26.26
N GLU A 117 2.08 -2.66 -26.88
CA GLU A 117 0.61 -2.79 -26.96
C GLU A 117 -0.06 -3.06 -25.59
N PRO A 118 0.20 -2.22 -24.56
CA PRO A 118 -0.50 -2.35 -23.31
C PRO A 118 -1.99 -2.02 -23.48
N GLN A 119 -2.85 -2.71 -22.74
CA GLN A 119 -4.29 -2.44 -22.74
C GLN A 119 -4.64 -1.27 -21.79
N ALA A 120 -3.78 -1.00 -20.82
CA ALA A 120 -3.91 0.15 -19.93
C ALA A 120 -2.54 0.61 -19.41
N VAL A 121 -2.48 1.86 -19.00
CA VAL A 121 -1.31 2.46 -18.36
C VAL A 121 -1.63 2.72 -16.90
N VAL A 122 -0.77 2.25 -16.01
CA VAL A 122 -0.80 2.58 -14.57
C VAL A 122 0.31 3.58 -14.30
N VAL A 123 -0.10 4.78 -13.86
CA VAL A 123 0.83 5.83 -13.47
C VAL A 123 0.90 5.89 -11.94
N ALA A 124 2.07 5.64 -11.40
CA ALA A 124 2.38 5.69 -9.98
C ALA A 124 3.53 6.65 -9.71
N PHE A 125 3.87 6.85 -8.44
CA PHE A 125 5.02 7.69 -8.09
C PHE A 125 6.32 7.08 -8.64
N HIS A 126 7.16 7.92 -9.27
CA HIS A 126 8.48 7.54 -9.77
C HIS A 126 9.48 8.66 -9.46
N ARG A 127 10.56 8.33 -8.70
CA ARG A 127 11.54 9.34 -8.26
C ARG A 127 12.51 9.71 -9.35
N ASP A 128 13.00 8.69 -10.08
CA ASP A 128 14.18 8.78 -10.96
C ASP A 128 13.80 8.39 -12.39
N PHE A 129 12.71 8.96 -12.93
CA PHE A 129 12.32 8.70 -14.30
C PHE A 129 13.07 9.61 -15.28
N HIS A 130 13.36 9.08 -16.46
CA HIS A 130 13.83 9.87 -17.58
C HIS A 130 12.64 10.30 -18.44
N TYR A 131 12.77 11.43 -19.13
CA TYR A 131 11.75 11.95 -20.05
C TYR A 131 11.28 10.89 -21.07
N ARG A 132 12.22 10.03 -21.53
CA ARG A 132 11.92 8.91 -22.43
C ARG A 132 10.91 7.90 -21.84
N ASP A 133 10.94 7.70 -20.54
CA ASP A 133 10.02 6.77 -19.87
C ASP A 133 8.60 7.36 -19.82
N LEU A 134 8.51 8.67 -19.60
CA LEU A 134 7.25 9.39 -19.70
C LEU A 134 6.66 9.38 -21.11
N CYS A 135 7.51 9.44 -22.16
CA CYS A 135 7.03 9.36 -23.55
C CYS A 135 6.49 7.98 -23.94
N ARG A 136 6.80 6.94 -23.16
CA ARG A 136 6.28 5.57 -23.38
C ARG A 136 4.97 5.30 -22.67
N ALA A 137 4.70 6.02 -21.58
CA ALA A 137 3.46 5.95 -20.81
C ALA A 137 2.34 6.73 -21.51
#